data_2d8dad355677c3cb3e6600e8240f792c
#
_entry.id   2d8dad355677c3cb3e6600e8240f792c
#
_cell.length_a   1.000
_cell.length_b   1.000
_cell.length_c   1.000
_cell.angle_alpha   90.00
_cell.angle_beta   90.00
_cell.angle_gamma   90.00
#
_symmetry.space_group_name_H-M   'P 1'
#
loop_
_entity.id
_entity.type
_entity.pdbx_description
1 polymer ?
#
loop_
_entity_poly.entity_id
_entity_poly.type
_entity_poly.pdbx_seq_one_letter_code
_entity_poly.pdbx_strand_id
1 'polypeptide(L)'
;MNLHRLLNHLPSDIPEYRRYRASVGDLIDSHLAIEHALNPNATESVRLGLTNLAPLKAGSRPLIDGHVLATTTELPFGRRLGRLKEWLYRIQIEQDLANSDEVLALLDVLEWVSTDPELWPDTGWP
;
A
#
# COMPACT_ATOMS: atom_id res chain seq x y z
N MET A 1 11.37 -7.72 5.17
CA MET A 1 10.55 -7.15 6.26
C MET A 1 10.75 -7.97 7.53
N ASN A 2 10.82 -7.31 8.67
CA ASN A 2 11.04 -7.96 9.95
C ASN A 2 9.70 -8.27 10.63
N LEU A 3 9.45 -9.54 11.00
CA LEU A 3 8.21 -9.95 11.68
C LEU A 3 7.97 -9.19 12.98
N HIS A 4 9.04 -8.79 13.67
CA HIS A 4 8.93 -8.03 14.92
C HIS A 4 8.14 -6.73 14.75
N ARG A 5 8.27 -6.08 13.60
CA ARG A 5 7.53 -4.85 13.29
C ARG A 5 6.05 -5.08 13.05
N LEU A 6 5.66 -6.32 12.75
CA LEU A 6 4.28 -6.66 12.43
C LEU A 6 3.43 -7.00 13.65
N LEU A 7 4.06 -7.25 14.80
CA LEU A 7 3.34 -7.66 16.01
C LEU A 7 2.33 -6.60 16.43
N ASN A 8 1.11 -7.02 16.72
CA ASN A 8 -0.03 -6.19 17.10
C ASN A 8 -0.53 -5.25 15.99
N HIS A 9 -0.08 -5.45 14.74
CA HIS A 9 -0.50 -4.63 13.60
C HIS A 9 -1.25 -5.50 12.60
N LEU A 10 -2.54 -5.71 12.84
CA LEU A 10 -3.41 -6.46 11.94
C LEU A 10 -4.34 -5.52 11.17
N PRO A 11 -4.63 -5.83 9.89
CA PRO A 11 -5.56 -5.00 9.11
C PRO A 11 -6.99 -5.11 9.65
N SER A 12 -7.79 -4.05 9.50
CA SER A 12 -9.15 -3.99 10.03
C SER A 12 -10.21 -3.60 9.01
N ASP A 13 -9.83 -3.11 7.83
CA ASP A 13 -10.78 -2.76 6.76
C ASP A 13 -10.24 -3.19 5.39
N ILE A 14 -11.06 -3.07 4.35
CA ILE A 14 -10.69 -3.55 3.01
C ILE A 14 -9.45 -2.87 2.45
N PRO A 15 -9.29 -1.52 2.49
CA PRO A 15 -8.05 -0.88 2.05
C PRO A 15 -6.83 -1.40 2.80
N GLU A 16 -6.92 -1.60 4.10
CA GLU A 16 -5.84 -2.16 4.89
C GLU A 16 -5.55 -3.61 4.52
N TYR A 17 -6.57 -4.45 4.26
CA TYR A 17 -6.36 -5.82 3.80
C TYR A 17 -5.61 -5.85 2.47
N ARG A 18 -5.93 -4.95 1.55
CA ARG A 18 -5.23 -4.86 0.26
C ARG A 18 -3.76 -4.51 0.45
N ARG A 19 -3.47 -3.52 1.28
CA ARG A 19 -2.10 -3.08 1.56
C ARG A 19 -1.33 -4.15 2.35
N TYR A 20 -1.98 -4.78 3.33
CA TYR A 20 -1.39 -5.86 4.10
C TYR A 20 -0.97 -7.02 3.19
N ARG A 21 -1.87 -7.46 2.32
CA ARG A 21 -1.57 -8.53 1.36
C ARG A 21 -0.42 -8.17 0.44
N ALA A 22 -0.42 -6.96 -0.10
CA ALA A 22 0.61 -6.51 -1.03
C ALA A 22 1.97 -6.31 -0.36
N SER A 23 1.99 -5.81 0.88
CA SER A 23 3.22 -5.47 1.59
C SER A 23 3.84 -6.66 2.34
N VAL A 24 3.02 -7.43 3.03
CA VAL A 24 3.51 -8.53 3.88
C VAL A 24 3.74 -9.82 3.07
N GLY A 25 2.84 -10.09 2.11
CA GLY A 25 3.03 -11.18 1.15
C GLY A 25 3.31 -12.53 1.79
N ASP A 26 4.47 -13.10 1.48
CA ASP A 26 4.86 -14.44 1.96
C ASP A 26 4.99 -14.55 3.48
N LEU A 27 5.11 -13.44 4.18
CA LEU A 27 5.22 -13.43 5.65
C LEU A 27 3.87 -13.47 6.35
N ILE A 28 2.74 -13.42 5.61
CA ILE A 28 1.40 -13.41 6.20
C ILE A 28 1.17 -14.64 7.09
N ASP A 29 1.48 -15.83 6.60
CA ASP A 29 1.27 -17.06 7.37
C ASP A 29 2.07 -17.07 8.65
N SER A 30 3.34 -16.65 8.60
CA SER A 30 4.20 -16.56 9.78
C SER A 30 3.70 -15.51 10.76
N HIS A 31 3.31 -14.35 10.27
CA HIS A 31 2.77 -13.27 11.11
C HIS A 31 1.47 -13.70 11.80
N LEU A 32 0.54 -14.29 11.05
CA LEU A 32 -0.73 -14.74 11.62
C LEU A 32 -0.54 -15.89 12.61
N ALA A 33 0.44 -16.76 12.40
CA ALA A 33 0.73 -17.83 13.35
C ALA A 33 1.18 -17.28 14.71
N ILE A 34 2.01 -16.23 14.71
CA ILE A 34 2.47 -15.57 15.94
C ILE A 34 1.29 -14.84 16.62
N GLU A 35 0.54 -14.06 15.85
CA GLU A 35 -0.61 -13.30 16.38
C GLU A 35 -1.71 -14.22 16.89
N HIS A 36 -1.89 -15.40 16.30
CA HIS A 36 -2.90 -16.37 16.74
C HIS A 36 -2.64 -16.83 18.18
N ALA A 37 -1.39 -16.96 18.57
CA ALA A 37 -1.04 -17.33 19.94
C ALA A 37 -1.43 -16.23 20.95
N LEU A 38 -1.44 -14.98 20.49
CA LEU A 38 -1.76 -13.82 21.33
C LEU A 38 -3.25 -13.44 21.30
N ASN A 39 -3.88 -13.53 20.13
CA ASN A 39 -5.26 -13.13 19.92
C ASN A 39 -5.90 -13.94 18.79
N PRO A 40 -6.38 -15.17 19.08
CA PRO A 40 -6.92 -16.07 18.05
C PRO A 40 -8.16 -15.54 17.33
N ASN A 41 -9.02 -14.77 18.02
CA ASN A 41 -10.23 -14.24 17.41
C ASN A 41 -9.94 -13.19 16.35
N ALA A 42 -9.01 -12.27 16.63
CA ALA A 42 -8.61 -11.25 15.67
C ALA A 42 -7.93 -11.87 14.45
N THR A 43 -7.09 -12.88 14.66
CA THR A 43 -6.38 -13.60 13.60
C THR A 43 -7.36 -14.30 12.66
N GLU A 44 -8.40 -14.94 13.22
CA GLU A 44 -9.42 -15.62 12.43
C GLU A 44 -10.18 -14.64 11.54
N SER A 45 -10.53 -13.49 12.06
CA SER A 45 -11.18 -12.42 11.30
C SER A 45 -10.32 -11.96 10.13
N VAL A 46 -9.01 -11.81 10.34
CA VAL A 46 -8.07 -11.41 9.29
C VAL A 46 -7.97 -12.50 8.21
N ARG A 47 -7.90 -13.78 8.59
CA ARG A 47 -7.87 -14.89 7.63
C ARG A 47 -9.11 -14.90 6.74
N LEU A 48 -10.28 -14.69 7.32
CA LEU A 48 -11.53 -14.61 6.56
C LEU A 48 -11.53 -13.41 5.61
N GLY A 49 -11.09 -12.25 6.08
CA GLY A 49 -10.99 -11.05 5.25
C GLY A 49 -10.07 -11.24 4.06
N LEU A 50 -8.93 -11.89 4.27
CA LEU A 50 -7.98 -12.18 3.18
C LEU A 50 -8.53 -13.21 2.19
N THR A 51 -9.21 -14.25 2.68
CA THR A 51 -9.80 -15.28 1.84
C THR A 51 -10.88 -14.71 0.91
N ASN A 52 -11.66 -13.75 1.39
CA ASN A 52 -12.73 -13.11 0.63
C ASN A 52 -12.26 -11.91 -0.20
N LEU A 53 -10.99 -11.54 -0.08
CA LEU A 53 -10.45 -10.36 -0.75
C LEU A 53 -10.21 -10.65 -2.25
N ALA A 54 -10.84 -9.86 -3.11
CA ALA A 54 -10.66 -9.99 -4.55
C ALA A 54 -9.24 -9.60 -4.99
N PRO A 55 -8.73 -10.15 -6.10
CA PRO A 55 -7.45 -9.69 -6.68
C PRO A 55 -7.55 -8.22 -7.09
N LEU A 56 -6.42 -7.51 -7.03
CA LEU A 56 -6.36 -6.13 -7.48
C LEU A 56 -6.61 -6.04 -8.99
N LYS A 57 -7.43 -5.09 -9.42
CA LYS A 57 -7.79 -4.88 -10.83
C LYS A 57 -6.56 -4.60 -11.69
N ALA A 58 -5.62 -3.82 -11.18
CA ALA A 58 -4.40 -3.47 -11.88
C ALA A 58 -3.25 -4.44 -11.63
N GLY A 59 -3.45 -5.46 -10.79
CA GLY A 59 -2.38 -6.37 -10.39
C GLY A 59 -1.43 -5.73 -9.39
N SER A 60 -0.22 -6.27 -9.30
CA SER A 60 0.76 -5.89 -8.28
C SER A 60 1.84 -4.91 -8.78
N ARG A 61 1.56 -4.15 -9.85
CA ARG A 61 2.51 -3.18 -10.41
C ARG A 61 1.91 -1.78 -10.41
N PRO A 62 2.75 -0.74 -10.18
CA PRO A 62 2.29 0.63 -10.31
C PRO A 62 1.78 0.92 -11.73
N LEU A 63 0.64 1.59 -11.83
CA LEU A 63 0.06 1.98 -13.11
C LEU A 63 0.82 3.16 -13.73
N ILE A 64 1.52 3.94 -12.92
CA ILE A 64 2.30 5.09 -13.37
C ILE A 64 3.78 4.82 -13.12
N ASP A 65 4.59 4.85 -14.18
CA ASP A 65 6.04 4.73 -14.03
C ASP A 65 6.69 6.08 -13.71
N GLY A 66 7.98 6.04 -13.37
CA GLY A 66 8.71 7.25 -12.98
C GLY A 66 8.85 8.28 -14.09
N HIS A 67 8.94 7.85 -15.34
CA HIS A 67 9.06 8.75 -16.49
C HIS A 67 7.76 9.53 -16.73
N VAL A 68 6.63 8.83 -16.70
CA VAL A 68 5.32 9.47 -16.84
C VAL A 68 5.09 10.45 -15.70
N LEU A 69 5.42 10.06 -14.48
CA LEU A 69 5.23 10.91 -13.31
C LEU A 69 6.13 12.16 -13.38
N ALA A 70 7.40 11.99 -13.77
CA ALA A 70 8.33 13.12 -13.93
C ALA A 70 7.83 14.12 -14.97
N THR A 71 7.33 13.62 -16.09
CA THR A 71 6.79 14.49 -17.16
C THR A 71 5.54 15.24 -16.70
N THR A 72 4.64 14.54 -16.03
CA THR A 72 3.36 15.12 -15.58
C THR A 72 3.54 16.15 -14.47
N THR A 73 4.46 15.90 -13.54
CA THR A 73 4.70 16.78 -12.38
C THR A 73 5.78 17.81 -12.61
N GLU A 74 6.58 17.64 -13.68
CA GLU A 74 7.76 18.44 -13.97
C GLU A 74 8.84 18.33 -12.88
N LEU A 75 8.79 17.30 -12.05
CA LEU A 75 9.81 17.04 -11.05
C LEU A 75 11.03 16.35 -11.65
N PRO A 76 12.24 16.70 -11.20
CA PRO A 76 13.43 15.96 -11.59
C PRO A 76 13.42 14.57 -10.96
N PHE A 77 14.16 13.64 -11.56
CA PHE A 77 14.38 12.34 -10.95
C PHE A 77 15.12 12.52 -9.62
N GLY A 78 14.63 11.85 -8.59
CA GLY A 78 15.21 11.95 -7.27
C GLY A 78 14.24 11.48 -6.18
N ARG A 79 14.56 11.84 -4.95
CA ARG A 79 13.85 11.35 -3.77
C ARG A 79 12.38 11.78 -3.74
N ARG A 80 12.08 13.03 -4.06
CA ARG A 80 10.70 13.53 -4.05
C ARG A 80 9.84 12.76 -5.06
N LEU A 81 10.36 12.56 -6.27
CA LEU A 81 9.64 11.81 -7.30
C LEU A 81 9.42 10.35 -6.88
N GLY A 82 10.45 9.72 -6.32
CA GLY A 82 10.35 8.34 -5.82
C GLY A 82 9.34 8.18 -4.70
N ARG A 83 9.33 9.11 -3.76
CA ARG A 83 8.35 9.10 -2.65
C ARG A 83 6.93 9.36 -3.14
N LEU A 84 6.77 10.25 -4.13
CA LEU A 84 5.48 10.50 -4.73
C LEU A 84 4.94 9.26 -5.44
N LYS A 85 5.82 8.57 -6.17
CA LYS A 85 5.46 7.32 -6.84
C LYS A 85 4.97 6.27 -5.84
N GLU A 86 5.66 6.12 -4.71
CA GLU A 86 5.24 5.19 -3.65
C GLU A 86 3.90 5.58 -3.05
N TRP A 87 3.69 6.85 -2.79
CA TRP A 87 2.43 7.34 -2.23
C TRP A 87 1.27 7.03 -3.18
N LEU A 88 1.44 7.33 -4.47
CA LEU A 88 0.43 7.01 -5.48
C LEU A 88 0.18 5.50 -5.57
N TYR A 89 1.22 4.69 -5.51
CA TYR A 89 1.08 3.24 -5.54
C TYR A 89 0.34 2.71 -4.32
N ARG A 90 0.61 3.25 -3.14
CA ARG A 90 -0.14 2.90 -1.93
C ARG A 90 -1.63 3.15 -2.11
N ILE A 91 -2.00 4.31 -2.62
CA ILE A 91 -3.41 4.65 -2.86
C ILE A 91 -4.00 3.75 -3.93
N GLN A 92 -3.24 3.47 -4.99
CA GLN A 92 -3.65 2.53 -6.03
C GLN A 92 -4.06 1.18 -5.43
N ILE A 93 -3.25 0.65 -4.51
CA ILE A 93 -3.53 -0.62 -3.84
C ILE A 93 -4.74 -0.51 -2.91
N GLU A 94 -4.75 0.49 -2.04
CA GLU A 94 -5.80 0.65 -1.02
C GLU A 94 -7.17 0.88 -1.65
N GLN A 95 -7.25 1.65 -2.73
CA GLN A 95 -8.49 1.99 -3.43
C GLN A 95 -8.78 1.08 -4.62
N ASP A 96 -7.89 0.12 -4.91
CA ASP A 96 -8.02 -0.81 -6.03
C ASP A 96 -8.26 -0.08 -7.36
N LEU A 97 -7.41 0.91 -7.66
CA LEU A 97 -7.53 1.69 -8.89
C LEU A 97 -7.18 0.82 -10.10
N ALA A 98 -7.91 1.00 -11.20
CA ALA A 98 -7.86 0.11 -12.35
C ALA A 98 -7.06 0.67 -13.54
N ASN A 99 -6.89 1.99 -13.63
CA ASN A 99 -6.23 2.62 -14.76
C ASN A 99 -5.38 3.83 -14.35
N SER A 100 -4.49 4.23 -15.26
CA SER A 100 -3.55 5.33 -15.00
C SER A 100 -4.22 6.68 -14.80
N ASP A 101 -5.36 6.92 -15.44
CA ASP A 101 -6.07 8.19 -15.30
C ASP A 101 -6.58 8.39 -13.87
N GLU A 102 -7.05 7.32 -13.24
CA GLU A 102 -7.48 7.37 -11.84
C GLU A 102 -6.31 7.73 -10.91
N VAL A 103 -5.12 7.16 -11.18
CA VAL A 103 -3.93 7.45 -10.38
C VAL A 103 -3.46 8.90 -10.62
N LEU A 104 -3.41 9.34 -11.87
CA LEU A 104 -2.99 10.71 -12.19
C LEU A 104 -3.92 11.78 -11.61
N ALA A 105 -5.21 11.47 -11.49
CA ALA A 105 -6.17 12.38 -10.88
C ALA A 105 -5.86 12.68 -9.40
N LEU A 106 -5.13 11.79 -8.72
CA LEU A 106 -4.71 12.00 -7.33
C LEU A 106 -3.77 13.20 -7.19
N LEU A 107 -3.03 13.54 -8.24
CA LEU A 107 -2.11 14.68 -8.22
C LEU A 107 -2.84 16.02 -8.00
N ASP A 108 -4.13 16.07 -8.30
CA ASP A 108 -4.94 17.26 -8.10
C ASP A 108 -5.45 17.40 -6.66
N VAL A 109 -5.44 16.34 -5.89
CA VAL A 109 -5.97 16.33 -4.52
C VAL A 109 -4.89 16.13 -3.45
N LEU A 110 -3.75 15.56 -3.79
CA LEU A 110 -2.66 15.36 -2.83
C LEU A 110 -1.80 16.62 -2.71
N GLU A 111 -1.35 16.91 -1.50
CA GLU A 111 -0.49 18.07 -1.25
C GLU A 111 0.98 17.68 -1.40
N TRP A 112 1.39 17.35 -2.62
CA TRP A 112 2.76 16.92 -2.91
C TRP A 112 3.73 18.05 -3.25
N VAL A 113 3.20 19.26 -3.53
CA VAL A 113 4.02 20.40 -3.94
C VAL A 113 4.70 21.06 -2.75
N SER A 114 3.96 21.26 -1.66
CA SER A 114 4.38 22.09 -0.53
C SER A 114 4.71 21.31 0.74
N THR A 115 4.66 19.98 0.72
CA THR A 115 4.88 19.15 1.90
C THR A 115 6.21 18.40 1.81
N ASP A 116 6.69 17.93 2.98
CA ASP A 116 7.95 17.20 3.07
C ASP A 116 7.76 15.75 2.60
N PRO A 117 8.49 15.29 1.56
CA PRO A 117 8.39 13.93 1.07
C PRO A 117 8.64 12.85 2.13
N GLU A 118 9.46 13.15 3.13
CA GLU A 118 9.76 12.19 4.20
C GLU A 118 8.54 11.86 5.06
N LEU A 119 7.52 12.73 5.05
CA LEU A 119 6.29 12.54 5.81
C LEU A 119 5.18 11.83 5.02
N TRP A 120 5.41 11.57 3.72
CA TRP A 120 4.40 10.94 2.89
C TRP A 120 4.30 9.43 3.17
N PRO A 121 3.07 8.87 3.09
CA PRO A 121 2.89 7.43 3.27
C PRO A 121 3.62 6.63 2.20
N ASP A 122 4.11 5.46 2.57
CA ASP A 122 4.71 4.51 1.64
C ASP A 122 3.87 3.23 1.56
N THR A 123 4.34 2.23 0.82
CA THR A 123 3.61 0.97 0.64
C THR A 123 3.83 -0.03 1.77
N GLY A 124 4.63 0.30 2.76
CA GLY A 124 4.93 -0.61 3.86
C GLY A 124 3.75 -0.89 4.79
N TRP A 125 3.87 -1.96 5.53
CA TRP A 125 2.93 -2.32 6.60
C TRP A 125 3.70 -2.28 7.94
N PRO A 126 3.16 -1.75 9.00
CA PRO A 126 1.79 -1.27 9.18
C PRO A 126 1.46 0.05 8.48
#